data_7b50fb92d4e70e2cac8a6573da386be7
#
_entry.id   7b50fb92d4e70e2cac8a6573da386be7
#
_cell.length_a   1.000
_cell.length_b   1.000
_cell.length_c   1.000
_cell.angle_alpha   90.00
_cell.angle_beta   90.00
_cell.angle_gamma   90.00
#
_symmetry.space_group_name_H-M   'P 1'
#
loop_
_entity.id
_entity.type
_entity.pdbx_description
1 polymer ?
#
loop_
_entity_poly.entity_id
_entity_poly.type
_entity_poly.pdbx_seq_one_letter_code
_entity_poly.pdbx_strand_id
1 'polypeptide(L)'
;PIGISFPAGSGLVAFGAATGVMPLDMPESVLVRFKGKMQPGVTLRDLVNAIPLYAIKAGLLTVAKQGKKNIFSGRILEIEGLPDLKVEQAFELSDASAERSAGGCTVHLNKEPIIEYITSNITMLKWMIATGYSDVRTINRRIAAMEAWLAKPDLLKGDADAEYAAVIEIDLADIHEPIVACPNDPDDVKTLGDVAGSKIDEVFIGS
;
A
#
# COMPACT_ATOMS: atom_id res chain seq x y z
N PRO A 1 1.04 11.60 3.54
CA PRO A 1 1.21 10.17 3.83
C PRO A 1 0.64 9.85 5.22
N ILE A 2 0.04 8.70 5.37
CA ILE A 2 -0.52 8.19 6.63
C ILE A 2 0.51 7.41 7.46
N GLY A 3 1.72 7.34 7.02
CA GLY A 3 2.81 6.59 7.61
C GLY A 3 3.40 5.57 6.64
N ILE A 4 4.36 4.80 7.14
CA ILE A 4 5.00 3.72 6.39
C ILE A 4 4.44 2.40 6.87
N SER A 5 3.98 1.56 5.95
CA SER A 5 3.62 0.18 6.21
C SER A 5 4.88 -0.69 6.09
N PHE A 6 5.22 -1.40 7.16
CA PHE A 6 6.37 -2.33 7.18
C PHE A 6 5.87 -3.77 7.19
N PRO A 7 5.94 -4.48 6.08
CA PRO A 7 5.68 -5.91 6.07
C PRO A 7 6.82 -6.63 6.81
N ALA A 8 6.48 -7.32 7.89
CA ALA A 8 7.47 -7.98 8.73
C ALA A 8 7.01 -9.38 9.12
N GLY A 9 7.91 -10.34 9.07
CA GLY A 9 7.68 -11.68 9.61
C GLY A 9 7.53 -11.67 11.14
N SER A 10 6.90 -12.70 11.68
CA SER A 10 6.60 -12.82 13.11
C SER A 10 7.82 -12.66 14.01
N GLY A 11 8.99 -13.15 13.60
CA GLY A 11 10.24 -13.00 14.35
C GLY A 11 10.68 -11.56 14.49
N LEU A 12 10.62 -10.77 13.43
CA LEU A 12 10.99 -9.36 13.45
C LEU A 12 9.97 -8.53 14.25
N VAL A 13 8.69 -8.85 14.17
CA VAL A 13 7.63 -8.24 15.00
C VAL A 13 7.87 -8.54 16.49
N ALA A 14 8.19 -9.79 16.83
CA ALA A 14 8.49 -10.20 18.21
C ALA A 14 9.74 -9.47 18.73
N PHE A 15 10.81 -9.35 17.93
CA PHE A 15 12.01 -8.59 18.27
C PHE A 15 11.68 -7.12 18.56
N GLY A 16 10.95 -6.46 17.67
CA GLY A 16 10.52 -5.07 17.84
C GLY A 16 9.64 -4.88 19.09
N ALA A 17 8.72 -5.83 19.36
CA ALA A 17 7.88 -5.79 20.56
C ALA A 17 8.70 -5.95 21.86
N ALA A 18 9.73 -6.80 21.86
CA ALA A 18 10.57 -7.06 23.02
C ALA A 18 11.58 -5.95 23.28
N THR A 19 12.15 -5.35 22.24
CA THR A 19 13.29 -4.40 22.34
C THR A 19 12.89 -2.93 22.16
N GLY A 20 11.70 -2.67 21.59
CA GLY A 20 11.23 -1.32 21.24
C GLY A 20 11.90 -0.75 19.99
N VAL A 21 12.72 -1.52 19.28
CA VAL A 21 13.45 -1.10 18.09
C VAL A 21 13.38 -2.16 17.00
N MET A 22 13.48 -1.72 15.75
CA MET A 22 13.58 -2.60 14.58
C MET A 22 14.82 -2.18 13.78
N PRO A 23 15.88 -3.02 13.70
CA PRO A 23 17.04 -2.71 12.89
C PRO A 23 16.69 -2.80 11.42
N LEU A 24 17.02 -1.77 10.66
CA LEU A 24 16.84 -1.69 9.22
C LEU A 24 18.11 -1.10 8.60
N ASP A 25 18.50 -1.62 7.43
CA ASP A 25 19.44 -0.91 6.58
C ASP A 25 18.71 0.33 5.99
N MET A 26 19.44 1.41 5.71
CA MET A 26 18.86 2.59 5.07
C MET A 26 18.37 2.21 3.65
N PRO A 27 17.05 2.11 3.41
CA PRO A 27 16.55 1.69 2.13
C PRO A 27 16.55 2.84 1.12
N GLU A 28 16.81 2.52 -0.14
CA GLU A 28 16.44 3.39 -1.24
C GLU A 28 14.91 3.38 -1.44
N SER A 29 14.38 4.35 -2.15
CA SER A 29 12.96 4.41 -2.52
C SER A 29 12.76 4.11 -4.01
N VAL A 30 11.61 3.50 -4.32
CA VAL A 30 11.07 3.36 -5.68
C VAL A 30 9.78 4.16 -5.75
N LEU A 31 9.69 5.08 -6.69
CA LEU A 31 8.48 5.86 -6.92
C LEU A 31 7.57 5.17 -7.92
N VAL A 32 6.31 4.96 -7.54
CA VAL A 32 5.22 4.61 -8.45
C VAL A 32 4.28 5.80 -8.59
N ARG A 33 4.18 6.32 -9.79
CA ARG A 33 3.36 7.49 -10.11
C ARG A 33 2.21 7.10 -11.00
N PHE A 34 0.99 7.17 -10.46
CA PHE A 34 -0.23 7.04 -11.25
C PHE A 34 -0.60 8.37 -11.88
N LYS A 35 -1.06 8.32 -13.13
CA LYS A 35 -1.51 9.48 -13.91
C LYS A 35 -2.92 9.23 -14.45
N GLY A 36 -3.64 10.33 -14.71
CA GLY A 36 -4.98 10.24 -15.28
C GLY A 36 -6.06 9.84 -14.29
N LYS A 37 -7.09 9.20 -14.77
CA LYS A 37 -8.27 8.77 -13.98
C LYS A 37 -8.57 7.30 -14.23
N MET A 38 -9.00 6.61 -13.16
CA MET A 38 -9.47 5.23 -13.25
C MET A 38 -10.60 5.11 -14.29
N GLN A 39 -10.50 4.08 -15.12
CA GLN A 39 -11.51 3.77 -16.10
C GLN A 39 -12.69 3.02 -15.45
N PRO A 40 -13.90 3.12 -16.02
CA PRO A 40 -15.03 2.34 -15.54
C PRO A 40 -14.73 0.84 -15.55
N GLY A 41 -15.06 0.17 -14.45
CA GLY A 41 -14.83 -1.27 -14.29
C GLY A 41 -13.45 -1.64 -13.73
N VAL A 42 -12.51 -0.69 -13.68
CA VAL A 42 -11.21 -0.88 -13.00
C VAL A 42 -11.38 -0.72 -11.50
N THR A 43 -10.79 -1.61 -10.74
CA THR A 43 -10.84 -1.64 -9.28
C THR A 43 -9.47 -1.32 -8.67
N LEU A 44 -9.43 -1.13 -7.37
CA LEU A 44 -8.17 -0.96 -6.65
C LEU A 44 -7.24 -2.16 -6.81
N ARG A 45 -7.79 -3.38 -6.88
CA ARG A 45 -7.00 -4.60 -7.09
C ARG A 45 -6.25 -4.57 -8.42
N ASP A 46 -6.83 -3.99 -9.45
CA ASP A 46 -6.16 -3.82 -10.73
C ASP A 46 -4.98 -2.85 -10.62
N LEU A 47 -5.09 -1.80 -9.81
CA LEU A 47 -3.97 -0.88 -9.53
C LEU A 47 -2.85 -1.58 -8.75
N VAL A 48 -3.19 -2.41 -7.77
CA VAL A 48 -2.23 -3.25 -7.04
C VAL A 48 -1.42 -4.11 -8.02
N ASN A 49 -2.09 -4.75 -8.97
CA ASN A 49 -1.48 -5.65 -9.95
C ASN A 49 -0.82 -4.89 -11.11
N ALA A 50 -1.22 -3.65 -11.39
CA ALA A 50 -0.56 -2.81 -12.37
C ALA A 50 0.89 -2.49 -11.99
N ILE A 51 1.20 -2.34 -10.71
CA ILE A 51 2.56 -2.03 -10.24
C ILE A 51 3.58 -3.07 -10.73
N PRO A 52 3.44 -4.38 -10.42
CA PRO A 52 4.36 -5.38 -10.95
C PRO A 52 4.28 -5.53 -12.46
N LEU A 53 3.11 -5.37 -13.09
CA LEU A 53 2.97 -5.46 -14.54
C LEU A 53 3.84 -4.42 -15.26
N TYR A 54 3.78 -3.17 -14.81
CA TYR A 54 4.59 -2.09 -15.39
C TYR A 54 6.08 -2.23 -15.05
N ALA A 55 6.42 -2.73 -13.86
CA ALA A 55 7.79 -3.06 -13.50
C ALA A 55 8.38 -4.16 -14.40
N ILE A 56 7.58 -5.19 -14.75
CA ILE A 56 7.97 -6.23 -15.71
C ILE A 56 8.19 -5.63 -17.11
N LYS A 57 7.25 -4.82 -17.58
CA LYS A 57 7.35 -4.13 -18.89
C LYS A 57 8.61 -3.25 -18.97
N ALA A 58 9.01 -2.64 -17.85
CA ALA A 58 10.21 -1.81 -17.74
C ALA A 58 11.51 -2.62 -17.53
N GLY A 59 11.45 -3.96 -17.41
CA GLY A 59 12.61 -4.82 -17.14
C GLY A 59 13.19 -4.69 -15.72
N LEU A 60 12.42 -4.13 -14.78
CA LEU A 60 12.76 -3.91 -13.38
C LEU A 60 12.36 -5.07 -12.47
N LEU A 61 11.44 -5.90 -12.93
CA LEU A 61 10.95 -7.10 -12.25
C LEU A 61 10.94 -8.28 -13.23
N THR A 62 11.32 -9.47 -12.77
CA THR A 62 11.21 -10.70 -13.57
C THR A 62 10.50 -11.79 -12.78
N VAL A 63 9.66 -12.57 -13.45
CA VAL A 63 8.97 -13.73 -12.86
C VAL A 63 9.89 -14.94 -12.75
N ALA A 64 10.92 -15.03 -13.58
CA ALA A 64 11.85 -16.16 -13.62
C ALA A 64 12.56 -16.37 -12.28
N LYS A 65 12.62 -17.61 -11.78
CA LYS A 65 13.24 -17.96 -10.50
C LYS A 65 14.76 -17.79 -10.49
N GLN A 66 15.43 -18.04 -11.63
CA GLN A 66 16.86 -17.85 -11.77
C GLN A 66 17.18 -16.44 -12.28
N GLY A 67 18.11 -15.75 -11.63
CA GLY A 67 18.47 -14.37 -11.99
C GLY A 67 17.32 -13.37 -11.76
N LYS A 68 16.43 -13.64 -10.80
CA LYS A 68 15.29 -12.80 -10.51
C LYS A 68 15.73 -11.36 -10.20
N LYS A 69 15.25 -10.42 -11.00
CA LYS A 69 15.33 -9.00 -10.70
C LYS A 69 14.08 -8.63 -9.92
N ASN A 70 14.24 -7.84 -8.87
CA ASN A 70 13.13 -7.26 -8.13
C ASN A 70 13.55 -5.91 -7.59
N ILE A 71 13.13 -4.85 -8.28
CA ILE A 71 13.44 -3.46 -7.91
C ILE A 71 12.85 -3.08 -6.55
N PHE A 72 11.79 -3.75 -6.11
CA PHE A 72 11.11 -3.44 -4.86
C PHE A 72 11.78 -4.07 -3.64
N SER A 73 12.58 -5.13 -3.83
CA SER A 73 13.14 -5.91 -2.72
C SER A 73 13.99 -5.05 -1.78
N GLY A 74 13.58 -4.99 -0.52
CA GLY A 74 14.25 -4.23 0.55
C GLY A 74 14.12 -2.70 0.44
N ARG A 75 13.40 -2.16 -0.58
CA ARG A 75 13.21 -0.73 -0.80
C ARG A 75 11.88 -0.24 -0.26
N ILE A 76 11.78 1.06 -0.04
CA ILE A 76 10.51 1.71 0.26
C ILE A 76 9.78 2.00 -1.05
N LEU A 77 8.53 1.56 -1.14
CA LEU A 77 7.65 1.89 -2.24
C LEU A 77 6.89 3.17 -1.92
N GLU A 78 7.11 4.22 -2.71
CA GLU A 78 6.37 5.47 -2.59
C GLU A 78 5.34 5.56 -3.72
N ILE A 79 4.07 5.71 -3.37
CA ILE A 79 2.95 5.73 -4.32
C ILE A 79 2.31 7.11 -4.31
N GLU A 80 2.19 7.71 -5.50
CA GLU A 80 1.51 8.99 -5.70
C GLU A 80 0.56 8.98 -6.92
N GLY A 81 -0.25 10.03 -7.05
CA GLY A 81 -1.19 10.19 -8.16
C GLY A 81 -2.59 9.64 -7.91
N LEU A 82 -2.85 9.17 -6.68
CA LEU A 82 -4.15 8.67 -6.24
C LEU A 82 -4.62 9.42 -4.96
N PRO A 83 -4.67 10.76 -4.99
CA PRO A 83 -4.78 11.57 -3.78
C PRO A 83 -6.12 11.43 -3.06
N ASP A 84 -7.16 10.98 -3.75
CA ASP A 84 -8.54 10.91 -3.25
C ASP A 84 -8.97 9.50 -2.83
N LEU A 85 -8.04 8.53 -2.81
CA LEU A 85 -8.33 7.21 -2.25
C LEU A 85 -8.76 7.33 -0.77
N LYS A 86 -9.73 6.51 -0.38
CA LYS A 86 -10.02 6.29 1.04
C LYS A 86 -8.79 5.71 1.75
N VAL A 87 -8.65 6.00 3.04
CA VAL A 87 -7.49 5.50 3.80
C VAL A 87 -7.45 3.97 3.80
N GLU A 88 -8.60 3.31 3.86
CA GLU A 88 -8.71 1.85 3.78
C GLU A 88 -8.23 1.30 2.43
N GLN A 89 -8.50 2.02 1.34
CA GLN A 89 -8.00 1.67 0.01
C GLN A 89 -6.48 1.88 -0.08
N ALA A 90 -5.96 2.94 0.54
CA ALA A 90 -4.53 3.16 0.63
C ALA A 90 -3.83 2.08 1.47
N PHE A 91 -4.48 1.57 2.53
CA PHE A 91 -3.97 0.43 3.28
C PHE A 91 -3.87 -0.83 2.42
N GLU A 92 -4.90 -1.16 1.65
CA GLU A 92 -4.86 -2.30 0.73
C GLU A 92 -3.73 -2.18 -0.28
N LEU A 93 -3.57 -0.99 -0.87
CA LEU A 93 -2.50 -0.72 -1.84
C LEU A 93 -1.11 -0.83 -1.21
N SER A 94 -0.93 -0.34 0.02
CA SER A 94 0.35 -0.42 0.74
C SER A 94 0.65 -1.82 1.24
N ASP A 95 -0.35 -2.55 1.74
CA ASP A 95 -0.19 -3.92 2.26
C ASP A 95 0.30 -4.87 1.15
N ALA A 96 -0.25 -4.74 -0.05
CA ALA A 96 0.16 -5.53 -1.21
C ALA A 96 1.65 -5.36 -1.59
N SER A 97 2.34 -4.35 -1.10
CA SER A 97 3.79 -4.18 -1.30
C SER A 97 4.63 -5.30 -0.66
N ALA A 98 4.10 -5.94 0.39
CA ALA A 98 4.71 -7.09 1.05
C ALA A 98 4.95 -8.25 0.10
N GLU A 99 4.01 -8.51 -0.81
CA GLU A 99 4.09 -9.59 -1.81
C GLU A 99 5.28 -9.42 -2.75
N ARG A 100 5.82 -8.20 -2.86
CA ARG A 100 6.97 -7.84 -3.70
C ARG A 100 8.26 -7.71 -2.90
N SER A 101 8.26 -8.14 -1.62
CA SER A 101 9.41 -8.03 -0.72
C SER A 101 9.86 -6.57 -0.50
N ALA A 102 8.98 -5.59 -0.64
CA ALA A 102 9.29 -4.21 -0.29
C ALA A 102 9.57 -4.10 1.22
N GLY A 103 10.50 -3.24 1.60
CA GLY A 103 10.84 -2.97 3.00
C GLY A 103 9.78 -2.10 3.70
N GLY A 104 8.98 -1.38 2.95
CA GLY A 104 7.88 -0.56 3.42
C GLY A 104 7.17 0.14 2.28
N CYS A 105 6.04 0.80 2.57
CA CYS A 105 5.28 1.53 1.58
C CYS A 105 4.68 2.80 2.16
N THR A 106 4.64 3.86 1.37
CA THR A 106 3.89 5.09 1.65
C THR A 106 2.94 5.39 0.50
N VAL A 107 1.77 5.94 0.82
CA VAL A 107 0.79 6.40 -0.19
C VAL A 107 0.49 7.87 0.06
N HIS A 108 0.67 8.70 -0.96
CA HIS A 108 0.38 10.12 -0.88
C HIS A 108 -1.12 10.37 -1.08
N LEU A 109 -1.78 10.84 -0.04
CA LEU A 109 -3.20 11.22 -0.05
C LEU A 109 -3.38 12.71 0.19
N ASN A 110 -4.53 13.24 -0.22
CA ASN A 110 -5.04 14.54 0.21
C ASN A 110 -5.40 14.53 1.71
N LYS A 111 -5.64 15.70 2.29
CA LYS A 111 -6.01 15.82 3.71
C LYS A 111 -7.40 15.27 4.01
N GLU A 112 -8.33 15.43 3.09
CA GLU A 112 -9.74 15.13 3.25
C GLU A 112 -10.01 13.66 3.60
N PRO A 113 -9.50 12.66 2.89
CA PRO A 113 -9.64 11.25 3.26
C PRO A 113 -9.07 10.95 4.65
N ILE A 114 -7.95 11.58 5.01
CA ILE A 114 -7.29 11.37 6.31
C ILE A 114 -8.11 11.98 7.44
N ILE A 115 -8.65 13.19 7.24
CA ILE A 115 -9.53 13.85 8.20
C ILE A 115 -10.79 13.01 8.43
N GLU A 116 -11.41 12.50 7.36
CA GLU A 116 -12.58 11.60 7.44
C GLU A 116 -12.27 10.37 8.30
N TYR A 117 -11.16 9.70 7.99
CA TYR A 117 -10.73 8.49 8.69
C TYR A 117 -10.45 8.73 10.18
N ILE A 118 -9.69 9.78 10.49
CA ILE A 118 -9.37 10.14 11.89
C ILE A 118 -10.64 10.52 12.66
N THR A 119 -11.55 11.27 12.04
CA THR A 119 -12.82 11.66 12.66
C THR A 119 -13.69 10.45 12.98
N SER A 120 -13.77 9.49 12.04
CA SER A 120 -14.47 8.21 12.24
C SER A 120 -13.86 7.42 13.40
N ASN A 121 -12.54 7.34 13.48
CA ASN A 121 -11.85 6.63 14.56
C ASN A 121 -12.11 7.31 15.93
N ILE A 122 -12.08 8.62 16.01
CA ILE A 122 -12.42 9.34 17.25
C ILE A 122 -13.85 8.99 17.70
N THR A 123 -14.80 8.98 16.78
CA THR A 123 -16.19 8.62 17.05
C THR A 123 -16.31 7.21 17.60
N MET A 124 -15.64 6.26 16.96
CA MET A 124 -15.60 4.85 17.40
C MET A 124 -14.96 4.72 18.80
N LEU A 125 -13.85 5.38 19.05
CA LEU A 125 -13.16 5.33 20.33
C LEU A 125 -14.01 5.93 21.47
N LYS A 126 -14.72 7.04 21.20
CA LYS A 126 -15.67 7.62 22.16
C LYS A 126 -16.83 6.67 22.46
N TRP A 127 -17.34 5.98 21.43
CA TRP A 127 -18.36 4.96 21.61
C TRP A 127 -17.85 3.77 22.44
N MET A 128 -16.62 3.30 22.20
CA MET A 128 -16.01 2.23 23.00
C MET A 128 -15.97 2.58 24.49
N ILE A 129 -15.59 3.83 24.84
CA ILE A 129 -15.61 4.29 26.24
C ILE A 129 -17.03 4.27 26.80
N ALA A 130 -18.01 4.79 26.04
CA ALA A 130 -19.41 4.89 26.48
C ALA A 130 -20.05 3.51 26.71
N THR A 131 -19.57 2.49 26.00
CA THR A 131 -20.05 1.09 26.15
C THR A 131 -19.27 0.26 27.16
N GLY A 132 -18.34 0.88 27.91
CA GLY A 132 -17.62 0.24 29.01
C GLY A 132 -16.38 -0.57 28.57
N TYR A 133 -15.79 -0.23 27.42
CA TYR A 133 -14.53 -0.86 26.98
C TYR A 133 -13.41 -0.54 27.98
N SER A 134 -12.51 -1.51 28.21
CA SER A 134 -11.40 -1.37 29.15
C SER A 134 -10.31 -0.39 28.62
N ASP A 135 -9.43 0.06 29.53
CA ASP A 135 -8.29 0.96 29.22
C ASP A 135 -8.69 2.36 28.68
N VAL A 136 -9.68 2.94 29.33
CA VAL A 136 -10.18 4.30 29.03
C VAL A 136 -9.05 5.35 28.97
N ARG A 137 -8.00 5.20 29.78
CA ARG A 137 -6.87 6.13 29.79
C ARG A 137 -6.11 6.14 28.48
N THR A 138 -5.79 4.98 27.93
CA THR A 138 -5.10 4.87 26.64
C THR A 138 -6.00 5.36 25.49
N ILE A 139 -7.29 5.00 25.53
CA ILE A 139 -8.24 5.45 24.52
C ILE A 139 -8.34 6.99 24.53
N ASN A 140 -8.49 7.63 25.68
CA ASN A 140 -8.54 9.10 25.78
C ASN A 140 -7.26 9.76 25.28
N ARG A 141 -6.09 9.19 25.56
CA ARG A 141 -4.81 9.70 25.04
C ARG A 141 -4.76 9.65 23.51
N ARG A 142 -5.28 8.58 22.91
CA ARG A 142 -5.38 8.44 21.45
C ARG A 142 -6.33 9.46 20.85
N ILE A 143 -7.50 9.64 21.45
CA ILE A 143 -8.48 10.64 21.03
C ILE A 143 -7.85 12.04 21.07
N ALA A 144 -7.22 12.42 22.19
CA ALA A 144 -6.58 13.72 22.33
C ALA A 144 -5.48 13.98 21.28
N ALA A 145 -4.67 12.96 20.95
CA ALA A 145 -3.65 13.06 19.92
C ALA A 145 -4.26 13.27 18.53
N MET A 146 -5.34 12.56 18.22
CA MET A 146 -6.06 12.69 16.94
C MET A 146 -6.74 14.06 16.83
N GLU A 147 -7.39 14.54 17.90
CA GLU A 147 -8.02 15.86 17.95
C GLU A 147 -6.98 16.98 17.79
N ALA A 148 -5.81 16.84 18.42
CA ALA A 148 -4.71 17.80 18.28
C ALA A 148 -4.19 17.86 16.83
N TRP A 149 -4.07 16.69 16.16
CA TRP A 149 -3.68 16.66 14.75
C TRP A 149 -4.76 17.30 13.85
N LEU A 150 -6.04 17.02 14.09
CA LEU A 150 -7.15 17.61 13.33
C LEU A 150 -7.23 19.13 13.46
N ALA A 151 -6.80 19.70 14.61
CA ALA A 151 -6.74 21.15 14.80
C ALA A 151 -5.72 21.83 13.87
N LYS A 152 -4.65 21.11 13.47
CA LYS A 152 -3.63 21.60 12.55
C LYS A 152 -3.12 20.43 11.68
N PRO A 153 -3.90 19.99 10.67
CA PRO A 153 -3.51 18.89 9.83
C PRO A 153 -2.24 19.23 9.04
N ASP A 154 -1.22 18.39 9.19
CA ASP A 154 0.03 18.49 8.44
C ASP A 154 0.39 17.12 7.88
N LEU A 155 0.77 17.09 6.60
CA LEU A 155 1.13 15.88 5.87
C LEU A 155 2.57 15.97 5.41
N LEU A 156 3.32 14.91 5.64
CA LEU A 156 4.65 14.76 5.07
C LEU A 156 4.56 14.71 3.54
N LYS A 157 5.57 15.26 2.89
CA LYS A 157 5.73 15.24 1.44
C LYS A 157 7.13 14.74 1.12
N GLY A 158 7.30 14.13 -0.04
CA GLY A 158 8.62 13.85 -0.59
C GLY A 158 9.38 15.16 -0.82
N ASP A 159 10.68 15.14 -0.63
CA ASP A 159 11.54 16.27 -0.92
C ASP A 159 11.57 16.53 -2.44
N ALA A 160 11.71 17.79 -2.84
CA ALA A 160 11.68 18.17 -4.26
C ALA A 160 12.87 17.61 -5.06
N ASP A 161 13.95 17.31 -4.37
CA ASP A 161 15.20 16.74 -4.87
C ASP A 161 15.40 15.26 -4.47
N ALA A 162 14.33 14.57 -4.08
CA ALA A 162 14.38 13.16 -3.70
C ALA A 162 14.91 12.31 -4.86
N GLU A 163 15.88 11.47 -4.56
CA GLU A 163 16.44 10.51 -5.51
C GLU A 163 15.75 9.15 -5.35
N TYR A 164 15.38 8.54 -6.47
CA TYR A 164 14.73 7.24 -6.51
C TYR A 164 15.57 6.21 -7.26
N ALA A 165 15.63 4.98 -6.76
CA ALA A 165 16.28 3.86 -7.44
C ALA A 165 15.60 3.53 -8.78
N ALA A 166 14.29 3.79 -8.88
CA ALA A 166 13.52 3.76 -10.13
C ALA A 166 12.24 4.59 -9.99
N VAL A 167 11.73 5.06 -11.14
CA VAL A 167 10.41 5.69 -11.25
C VAL A 167 9.58 4.86 -12.22
N ILE A 168 8.42 4.40 -11.78
CA ILE A 168 7.46 3.63 -12.58
C ILE A 168 6.23 4.51 -12.77
N GLU A 169 5.98 4.94 -14.00
CA GLU A 169 4.80 5.71 -14.35
C GLU A 169 3.71 4.80 -14.92
N ILE A 170 2.50 4.94 -14.42
CA ILE A 170 1.33 4.15 -14.82
C ILE A 170 0.23 5.11 -15.22
N ASP A 171 -0.14 5.12 -16.49
CA ASP A 171 -1.32 5.85 -16.95
C ASP A 171 -2.57 5.01 -16.72
N LEU A 172 -3.48 5.52 -15.90
CA LEU A 172 -4.75 4.86 -15.60
C LEU A 172 -5.64 4.75 -16.83
N ALA A 173 -5.39 5.59 -17.85
CA ALA A 173 -6.10 5.49 -19.13
C ALA A 173 -5.73 4.23 -19.92
N ASP A 174 -4.59 3.61 -19.65
CA ASP A 174 -4.15 2.39 -20.32
C ASP A 174 -4.67 1.10 -19.66
N ILE A 175 -5.34 1.22 -18.50
CA ILE A 175 -5.91 0.08 -17.79
C ILE A 175 -7.39 -0.03 -18.15
N HIS A 176 -7.73 -0.96 -19.03
CA HIS A 176 -9.09 -1.12 -19.56
C HIS A 176 -9.76 -2.44 -19.16
N GLU A 177 -9.02 -3.35 -18.56
CA GLU A 177 -9.47 -4.67 -18.16
C GLU A 177 -8.84 -5.09 -16.84
N PRO A 178 -9.39 -6.09 -16.14
CA PRO A 178 -8.79 -6.62 -14.92
C PRO A 178 -7.36 -7.12 -15.15
N ILE A 179 -6.51 -6.87 -14.16
CA ILE A 179 -5.14 -7.39 -14.09
C ILE A 179 -5.11 -8.44 -12.99
N VAL A 180 -4.77 -9.66 -13.35
CA VAL A 180 -4.81 -10.82 -12.46
C VAL A 180 -3.41 -11.34 -12.17
N ALA A 181 -3.18 -11.81 -10.95
CA ALA A 181 -1.98 -12.57 -10.61
C ALA A 181 -2.20 -14.05 -10.91
N CYS A 182 -1.29 -14.66 -11.65
CA CYS A 182 -1.35 -16.07 -11.99
C CYS A 182 -0.98 -16.93 -10.76
N PRO A 183 -1.47 -18.17 -10.68
CA PRO A 183 -1.21 -19.05 -9.54
C PRO A 183 0.28 -19.22 -9.23
N ASN A 184 0.58 -19.27 -7.93
CA ASN A 184 1.87 -19.54 -7.30
C ASN A 184 2.92 -18.41 -7.33
N ASP A 185 2.67 -17.29 -8.00
CA ASP A 185 3.57 -16.13 -7.93
C ASP A 185 2.78 -14.81 -8.04
N PRO A 186 2.75 -13.98 -6.98
CA PRO A 186 2.04 -12.71 -6.99
C PRO A 186 2.65 -11.67 -7.96
N ASP A 187 3.86 -11.91 -8.44
CA ASP A 187 4.51 -11.09 -9.45
C ASP A 187 4.19 -11.56 -10.89
N ASP A 188 3.66 -12.77 -11.09
CA ASP A 188 3.22 -13.25 -12.42
C ASP A 188 1.85 -12.69 -12.77
N VAL A 189 1.84 -11.40 -13.09
CA VAL A 189 0.62 -10.65 -13.40
C VAL A 189 0.41 -10.53 -14.90
N LYS A 190 -0.84 -10.67 -15.32
CA LYS A 190 -1.29 -10.60 -16.72
C LYS A 190 -2.63 -9.88 -16.80
N THR A 191 -2.96 -9.37 -17.97
CA THR A 191 -4.32 -8.88 -18.21
C THR A 191 -5.29 -10.06 -18.32
N LEU A 192 -6.56 -9.81 -18.07
CA LEU A 192 -7.59 -10.83 -18.20
C LEU A 192 -7.64 -11.39 -19.63
N GLY A 193 -7.42 -10.55 -20.65
CA GLY A 193 -7.36 -10.95 -22.05
C GLY A 193 -6.23 -11.93 -22.32
N ASP A 194 -5.08 -11.77 -21.68
CA ASP A 194 -3.92 -12.68 -21.85
C ASP A 194 -4.16 -14.08 -21.30
N VAL A 195 -5.04 -14.24 -20.33
CA VAL A 195 -5.33 -15.54 -19.67
C VAL A 195 -6.70 -16.10 -20.04
N ALA A 196 -7.46 -15.40 -20.86
CA ALA A 196 -8.80 -15.82 -21.27
C ALA A 196 -8.76 -17.20 -21.96
N GLY A 197 -9.68 -18.09 -21.60
CA GLY A 197 -9.75 -19.46 -22.11
C GLY A 197 -8.87 -20.48 -21.38
N SER A 198 -8.09 -20.07 -20.37
CA SER A 198 -7.38 -20.99 -19.49
C SER A 198 -8.38 -21.86 -18.70
N LYS A 199 -8.06 -23.15 -18.57
CA LYS A 199 -8.87 -24.07 -17.77
C LYS A 199 -8.78 -23.69 -16.29
N ILE A 200 -9.91 -23.63 -15.61
CA ILE A 200 -10.02 -23.43 -14.19
C ILE A 200 -10.62 -24.69 -13.56
N ASP A 201 -9.94 -25.26 -12.58
CA ASP A 201 -10.41 -26.47 -11.88
C ASP A 201 -11.14 -26.10 -10.56
N GLU A 202 -10.76 -25.00 -9.92
CA GLU A 202 -11.34 -24.54 -8.65
C GLU A 202 -11.40 -23.01 -8.58
N VAL A 203 -12.42 -22.48 -7.96
CA VAL A 203 -12.59 -21.04 -7.67
C VAL A 203 -12.83 -20.86 -6.18
N PHE A 204 -11.98 -20.09 -5.51
CA PHE A 204 -12.17 -19.64 -4.14
C PHE A 204 -12.56 -18.18 -4.13
N ILE A 205 -13.62 -17.84 -3.38
CA ILE A 205 -14.07 -16.46 -3.18
C ILE A 205 -13.98 -16.16 -1.69
N GLY A 206 -13.14 -15.20 -1.33
CA GLY A 206 -12.92 -14.79 0.04
C GLY A 206 -12.21 -13.45 0.14
N SER A 207 -12.17 -12.90 1.38
CA SER A 207 -11.45 -11.67 1.69
C SER A 207 -10.82 -11.76 3.09
#